data_542cf6bc37331ce37e39dde6225143dd
#
_entry.id   542cf6bc37331ce37e39dde6225143dd
#
_cell.length_a   1.000
_cell.length_b   1.000
_cell.length_c   1.000
_cell.angle_alpha   90.00
_cell.angle_beta   90.00
_cell.angle_gamma   90.00
#
_symmetry.space_group_name_H-M   'P 1'
#
loop_
_entity.id
_entity.type
_entity.pdbx_description
1 polymer ?
#
loop_
_entity_poly.entity_id
_entity_poly.type
_entity_poly.pdbx_seq_one_letter_code
_entity_poly.pdbx_strand_id
1 'polypeptide(L)'
;MIREQAETLHAQIKACTLCADHLPLGPRPVVQFSPASRIVIIGQAPGTKVHNSGIPWDDDSGDRLRDWLGIDKAKFYNADNIAIVPMGFCYPGKASDGDAPPRKECAPQWHRQVLDLLPDDRLTLLVGAYAQAHYLPQTRALTLTERVRQFADFAPVIPLPHPAWRVRMWMTKQPWFENALLPELRKRIKAALAKPANG
;
A
#
# COMPACT_ATOMS: atom_id res chain seq x y z
N MET A 1 -17.46 17.99 -7.70
CA MET A 1 -16.92 18.32 -6.33
C MET A 1 -15.89 17.28 -5.86
N ILE A 2 -16.21 16.06 -5.45
CA ILE A 2 -15.19 15.14 -4.87
C ILE A 2 -14.12 14.67 -5.87
N ARG A 3 -14.45 14.46 -7.13
CA ARG A 3 -13.48 14.14 -8.19
C ARG A 3 -12.51 15.30 -8.45
N GLU A 4 -13.02 16.51 -8.51
CA GLU A 4 -12.20 17.72 -8.67
C GLU A 4 -11.25 17.95 -7.48
N GLN A 5 -11.70 17.64 -6.26
CA GLN A 5 -10.83 17.63 -5.08
C GLN A 5 -9.71 16.58 -5.23
N ALA A 6 -10.01 15.38 -5.72
CA ALA A 6 -9.01 14.35 -5.96
C ALA A 6 -7.99 14.77 -7.03
N GLU A 7 -8.42 15.37 -8.14
CA GLU A 7 -7.53 15.90 -9.19
C GLU A 7 -6.62 17.01 -8.64
N THR A 8 -7.18 17.94 -7.86
CA THR A 8 -6.43 18.98 -7.19
C THR A 8 -5.38 18.42 -6.25
N LEU A 9 -5.76 17.43 -5.42
CA LEU A 9 -4.84 16.77 -4.50
C LEU A 9 -3.74 16.00 -5.24
N HIS A 10 -4.06 15.32 -6.35
CA HIS A 10 -3.06 14.69 -7.21
C HIS A 10 -2.03 15.70 -7.74
N ALA A 11 -2.48 16.87 -8.21
CA ALA A 11 -1.60 17.93 -8.68
C ALA A 11 -0.68 18.46 -7.56
N GLN A 12 -1.22 18.66 -6.36
CA GLN A 12 -0.44 19.08 -5.19
C GLN A 12 0.59 18.03 -4.77
N ILE A 13 0.22 16.76 -4.73
CA ILE A 13 1.14 15.65 -4.43
C ILE A 13 2.26 15.61 -5.49
N LYS A 14 1.90 15.70 -6.78
CA LYS A 14 2.87 15.67 -7.88
C LYS A 14 3.89 16.81 -7.80
N ALA A 15 3.49 17.97 -7.31
CA ALA A 15 4.34 19.15 -7.12
C ALA A 15 5.10 19.16 -5.78
N CYS A 16 4.95 18.12 -4.93
CA CYS A 16 5.54 18.10 -3.59
C CYS A 16 7.07 18.02 -3.62
N THR A 17 7.71 18.94 -2.91
CA THR A 17 9.17 19.01 -2.74
C THR A 17 9.61 18.93 -1.28
N LEU A 18 8.70 18.58 -0.35
CA LEU A 18 8.93 18.61 1.10
C LEU A 18 10.18 17.86 1.56
N CYS A 19 10.54 16.79 0.87
CA CYS A 19 11.70 15.95 1.21
C CYS A 19 12.83 16.04 0.17
N ALA A 20 12.83 17.04 -0.73
CA ALA A 20 13.75 17.11 -1.87
C ALA A 20 15.22 16.92 -1.48
N ASP A 21 15.69 17.62 -0.43
CA ASP A 21 17.08 17.58 0.05
C ASP A 21 17.50 16.20 0.60
N HIS A 22 16.55 15.31 0.81
CA HIS A 22 16.77 13.96 1.35
C HIS A 22 16.54 12.84 0.33
N LEU A 23 16.24 13.18 -0.92
CA LEU A 23 15.91 12.22 -1.98
C LEU A 23 17.03 12.19 -3.02
N PRO A 24 17.83 11.11 -3.09
CA PRO A 24 19.03 11.08 -3.93
C PRO A 24 18.74 11.19 -5.45
N LEU A 25 17.53 10.83 -5.87
CA LEU A 25 17.05 10.96 -7.24
C LEU A 25 16.01 12.08 -7.42
N GLY A 26 15.88 12.96 -6.43
CA GLY A 26 14.89 14.03 -6.41
C GLY A 26 13.46 13.56 -6.13
N PRO A 27 12.53 14.51 -5.95
CA PRO A 27 11.13 14.22 -5.69
C PRO A 27 10.44 13.68 -6.96
N ARG A 28 9.83 12.51 -6.83
CA ARG A 28 8.97 11.88 -7.83
C ARG A 28 7.90 11.07 -7.11
N PRO A 29 6.81 11.72 -6.67
CA PRO A 29 5.74 11.03 -5.97
C PRO A 29 5.05 9.99 -6.87
N VAL A 30 4.91 8.76 -6.35
CA VAL A 30 4.21 7.65 -7.01
C VAL A 30 3.05 7.23 -6.11
N VAL A 31 1.85 7.57 -6.52
CA VAL A 31 0.60 7.35 -5.80
C VAL A 31 -0.53 7.14 -6.81
N GLN A 32 -1.52 6.35 -6.43
CA GLN A 32 -2.72 6.11 -7.23
C GLN A 32 -3.94 6.14 -6.30
N PHE A 33 -4.98 6.89 -6.62
CA PHE A 33 -6.26 6.85 -5.93
C PHE A 33 -7.36 7.52 -6.75
N SER A 34 -8.59 7.14 -6.45
CA SER A 34 -9.82 7.77 -6.93
C SER A 34 -10.83 7.78 -5.77
N PRO A 35 -11.77 8.71 -5.70
CA PRO A 35 -12.86 8.66 -4.72
C PRO A 35 -13.70 7.37 -4.78
N ALA A 36 -13.62 6.62 -5.87
CA ALA A 36 -14.29 5.34 -6.03
C ALA A 36 -13.48 4.13 -5.54
N SER A 37 -12.21 4.30 -5.14
CA SER A 37 -11.33 3.19 -4.73
C SER A 37 -11.91 2.39 -3.57
N ARG A 38 -12.19 1.11 -3.79
CA ARG A 38 -12.77 0.20 -2.79
C ARG A 38 -11.74 -0.50 -1.92
N ILE A 39 -10.50 -0.47 -2.35
CA ILE A 39 -9.37 -1.09 -1.66
C ILE A 39 -8.28 -0.04 -1.57
N VAL A 40 -7.63 0.07 -0.43
CA VAL A 40 -6.40 0.86 -0.28
C VAL A 40 -5.24 -0.04 0.09
N ILE A 41 -4.13 0.08 -0.63
CA ILE A 41 -2.87 -0.60 -0.36
C ILE A 41 -1.88 0.42 0.19
N ILE A 42 -1.49 0.25 1.45
CA ILE A 42 -0.49 1.09 2.12
C ILE A 42 0.79 0.28 2.24
N GLY A 43 1.77 0.60 1.40
CA GLY A 43 3.10 -0.03 1.38
C GLY A 43 4.16 0.83 2.04
N GLN A 44 5.44 0.52 1.77
CA GLN A 44 6.57 1.26 2.34
C GLN A 44 6.86 2.55 1.56
N ALA A 45 7.51 2.45 0.42
CA ALA A 45 7.87 3.54 -0.49
C ALA A 45 8.23 2.93 -1.85
N PRO A 46 8.26 3.74 -2.94
CA PRO A 46 8.76 3.29 -4.23
C PRO A 46 10.21 2.79 -4.13
N GLY A 47 10.52 1.66 -4.77
CA GLY A 47 11.88 1.24 -5.04
C GLY A 47 12.44 1.90 -6.30
N THR A 48 13.70 1.60 -6.66
CA THR A 48 14.35 2.20 -7.85
C THR A 48 13.61 1.92 -9.15
N LYS A 49 13.10 0.67 -9.36
CA LYS A 49 12.32 0.31 -10.56
C LYS A 49 11.06 1.16 -10.67
N VAL A 50 10.32 1.27 -9.56
CA VAL A 50 9.08 2.06 -9.46
C VAL A 50 9.36 3.55 -9.63
N HIS A 51 10.45 4.06 -9.05
CA HIS A 51 10.87 5.46 -9.27
C HIS A 51 11.11 5.72 -10.76
N ASN A 52 11.78 4.82 -11.47
CA ASN A 52 12.11 4.99 -12.89
C ASN A 52 10.85 4.92 -13.78
N SER A 53 9.96 3.95 -13.56
CA SER A 53 8.74 3.80 -14.36
C SER A 53 7.65 4.82 -13.99
N GLY A 54 7.60 5.25 -12.73
CA GLY A 54 6.51 6.07 -12.19
C GLY A 54 5.21 5.29 -11.98
N ILE A 55 5.23 3.96 -12.12
CA ILE A 55 4.08 3.09 -11.96
C ILE A 55 4.21 2.36 -10.61
N PRO A 56 3.24 2.49 -9.69
CA PRO A 56 3.33 1.87 -8.38
C PRO A 56 3.35 0.34 -8.48
N TRP A 57 4.22 -0.31 -7.69
CA TRP A 57 4.39 -1.78 -7.69
C TRP A 57 4.73 -2.37 -9.07
N ASP A 58 5.45 -1.63 -9.93
CA ASP A 58 5.96 -2.12 -11.22
C ASP A 58 7.31 -2.82 -11.03
N ASP A 59 7.30 -3.86 -10.24
CA ASP A 59 8.47 -4.68 -9.90
C ASP A 59 8.05 -6.11 -9.49
N ASP A 60 9.05 -6.96 -9.20
CA ASP A 60 8.84 -8.37 -8.83
C ASP A 60 8.01 -8.53 -7.53
N SER A 61 8.08 -7.53 -6.64
CA SER A 61 7.24 -7.48 -5.42
C SER A 61 5.78 -7.21 -5.77
N GLY A 62 5.55 -6.34 -6.74
CA GLY A 62 4.22 -6.04 -7.24
C GLY A 62 3.59 -7.21 -7.98
N ASP A 63 4.36 -7.99 -8.75
CA ASP A 63 3.86 -9.22 -9.39
C ASP A 63 3.38 -10.21 -8.32
N ARG A 64 4.16 -10.41 -7.27
CA ARG A 64 3.79 -11.28 -6.14
C ARG A 64 2.59 -10.75 -5.37
N LEU A 65 2.52 -9.43 -5.16
CA LEU A 65 1.36 -8.84 -4.48
C LEU A 65 0.08 -9.11 -5.28
N ARG A 66 0.07 -8.87 -6.58
CA ARG A 66 -1.08 -9.17 -7.45
C ARG A 66 -1.49 -10.63 -7.41
N ASP A 67 -0.52 -11.54 -7.40
CA ASP A 67 -0.79 -12.98 -7.24
C ASP A 67 -1.48 -13.28 -5.89
N TRP A 68 -0.98 -12.71 -4.78
CA TRP A 68 -1.64 -12.87 -3.48
C TRP A 68 -3.08 -12.34 -3.48
N LEU A 69 -3.30 -11.20 -4.12
CA LEU A 69 -4.62 -10.58 -4.22
C LEU A 69 -5.56 -11.34 -5.18
N GLY A 70 -5.02 -12.18 -6.06
CA GLY A 70 -5.79 -12.90 -7.08
C GLY A 70 -6.41 -11.98 -8.13
N ILE A 71 -5.73 -10.91 -8.51
CA ILE A 71 -6.19 -9.93 -9.50
C ILE A 71 -5.12 -9.66 -10.56
N ASP A 72 -5.59 -9.33 -11.77
CA ASP A 72 -4.73 -8.97 -12.88
C ASP A 72 -4.24 -7.51 -12.83
N LYS A 73 -3.31 -7.17 -13.73
CA LYS A 73 -2.76 -5.80 -13.84
C LYS A 73 -3.85 -4.78 -14.15
N ALA A 74 -4.83 -5.10 -14.98
CA ALA A 74 -5.88 -4.16 -15.37
C ALA A 74 -6.74 -3.74 -14.17
N LYS A 75 -7.12 -4.69 -13.30
CA LYS A 75 -7.85 -4.40 -12.08
C LYS A 75 -6.98 -3.67 -11.05
N PHE A 76 -5.70 -4.06 -10.93
CA PHE A 76 -4.77 -3.48 -9.96
C PHE A 76 -4.47 -2.01 -10.25
N TYR A 77 -4.29 -1.64 -11.51
CA TYR A 77 -3.99 -0.27 -11.93
C TYR A 77 -5.22 0.58 -12.25
N ASN A 78 -6.42 0.03 -12.12
CA ASN A 78 -7.64 0.83 -12.15
C ASN A 78 -7.81 1.55 -10.80
N ALA A 79 -7.63 2.87 -10.81
CA ALA A 79 -7.74 3.69 -9.61
C ALA A 79 -9.13 3.64 -8.96
N ASP A 80 -10.19 3.40 -9.71
CA ASP A 80 -11.53 3.24 -9.16
C ASP A 80 -11.68 1.95 -8.34
N ASN A 81 -10.83 0.95 -8.59
CA ASN A 81 -10.78 -0.27 -7.80
C ASN A 81 -9.84 -0.13 -6.59
N ILE A 82 -8.62 0.36 -6.83
CA ILE A 82 -7.51 0.27 -5.88
C ILE A 82 -6.79 1.61 -5.77
N ALA A 83 -6.76 2.15 -4.55
CA ALA A 83 -5.84 3.19 -4.16
C ALA A 83 -4.50 2.57 -3.72
N ILE A 84 -3.38 3.16 -4.13
CA ILE A 84 -2.02 2.78 -3.74
C ILE A 84 -1.38 4.00 -3.10
N VAL A 85 -1.24 3.97 -1.77
CA VAL A 85 -0.85 5.11 -0.93
C VAL A 85 0.30 4.67 -0.02
N PRO A 86 1.55 4.57 -0.52
CA PRO A 86 2.69 4.13 0.30
C PRO A 86 3.00 5.11 1.43
N MET A 87 3.66 4.66 2.49
CA MET A 87 4.08 5.51 3.63
C MET A 87 4.96 6.69 3.21
N GLY A 88 5.78 6.50 2.17
CA GLY A 88 6.50 7.55 1.48
C GLY A 88 6.20 7.51 -0.01
N PHE A 89 5.84 8.62 -0.62
CA PHE A 89 5.45 8.66 -2.04
C PHE A 89 6.65 8.69 -2.99
N CYS A 90 7.84 9.04 -2.49
CA CYS A 90 9.06 9.12 -3.29
C CYS A 90 10.06 8.02 -2.88
N TYR A 91 10.95 7.66 -3.81
CA TYR A 91 12.05 6.76 -3.54
C TYR A 91 13.04 7.38 -2.54
N PRO A 92 13.25 6.76 -1.36
CA PRO A 92 14.05 7.35 -0.29
C PRO A 92 15.57 7.11 -0.45
N GLY A 93 15.98 6.34 -1.46
CA GLY A 93 17.36 5.93 -1.65
C GLY A 93 17.67 4.53 -1.12
N LYS A 94 18.94 4.15 -1.16
CA LYS A 94 19.47 2.89 -0.65
C LYS A 94 19.96 3.04 0.80
N ALA A 95 19.81 1.96 1.56
CA ALA A 95 20.46 1.74 2.84
C ALA A 95 21.37 0.51 2.74
N SER A 96 22.05 0.14 3.83
CA SER A 96 22.96 -1.01 3.88
C SER A 96 22.30 -2.34 3.53
N ASP A 97 21.01 -2.50 3.82
CA ASP A 97 20.27 -3.76 3.63
C ASP A 97 18.94 -3.55 2.86
N GLY A 98 19.01 -2.87 1.72
CA GLY A 98 17.87 -2.65 0.85
C GLY A 98 17.56 -1.16 0.60
N ASP A 99 16.30 -0.82 0.45
CA ASP A 99 15.88 0.57 0.32
C ASP A 99 15.78 1.24 1.71
N ALA A 100 16.09 2.53 1.77
CA ALA A 100 15.99 3.31 2.99
C ALA A 100 14.53 3.37 3.51
N PRO A 101 14.32 3.67 4.79
CA PRO A 101 13.01 3.88 5.35
C PRO A 101 12.22 4.97 4.59
N PRO A 102 10.87 4.86 4.53
CA PRO A 102 10.06 5.93 3.95
C PRO A 102 10.28 7.23 4.71
N ARG A 103 10.24 8.35 4.00
CA ARG A 103 10.35 9.68 4.64
C ARG A 103 9.21 9.90 5.61
N LYS A 104 9.55 10.22 6.86
CA LYS A 104 8.60 10.38 7.97
C LYS A 104 7.62 11.55 7.79
N GLU A 105 7.99 12.53 6.97
CA GLU A 105 7.22 13.73 6.69
C GLU A 105 6.02 13.44 5.76
N CYS A 106 6.13 12.41 4.93
CA CYS A 106 5.19 12.17 3.83
C CYS A 106 3.80 11.76 4.31
N ALA A 107 3.70 10.74 5.16
CA ALA A 107 2.41 10.25 5.64
C ALA A 107 1.61 11.30 6.45
N PRO A 108 2.20 12.04 7.41
CA PRO A 108 1.50 13.11 8.10
C PRO A 108 0.97 14.21 7.18
N GLN A 109 1.72 14.52 6.10
CA GLN A 109 1.34 15.54 5.13
C GLN A 109 0.15 15.12 4.27
N TRP A 110 0.14 13.88 3.77
CA TRP A 110 -0.73 13.50 2.65
C TRP A 110 -1.77 12.43 2.96
N HIS A 111 -1.49 11.49 3.88
CA HIS A 111 -2.35 10.31 4.04
C HIS A 111 -3.78 10.67 4.42
N ARG A 112 -3.97 11.56 5.39
CA ARG A 112 -5.32 11.95 5.81
C ARG A 112 -6.10 12.53 4.65
N GLN A 113 -5.50 13.48 3.90
CA GLN A 113 -6.14 14.13 2.77
C GLN A 113 -6.58 13.13 1.69
N VAL A 114 -5.74 12.12 1.39
CA VAL A 114 -6.09 11.06 0.42
C VAL A 114 -7.16 10.14 0.99
N LEU A 115 -7.00 9.67 2.23
CA LEU A 115 -7.90 8.68 2.83
C LEU A 115 -9.30 9.25 3.09
N ASP A 116 -9.42 10.53 3.40
CA ASP A 116 -10.71 11.23 3.61
C ASP A 116 -11.53 11.34 2.29
N LEU A 117 -10.89 11.19 1.12
CA LEU A 117 -11.58 11.12 -0.18
C LEU A 117 -12.09 9.72 -0.53
N LEU A 118 -11.59 8.68 0.12
CA LEU A 118 -11.94 7.28 -0.17
C LEU A 118 -13.18 6.85 0.63
N PRO A 119 -13.93 5.85 0.16
CA PRO A 119 -15.07 5.31 0.92
C PRO A 119 -14.67 4.83 2.31
N ASP A 120 -15.50 5.10 3.32
CA ASP A 120 -15.24 4.71 4.72
C ASP A 120 -15.23 3.18 4.91
N ASP A 121 -16.02 2.46 4.12
CA ASP A 121 -16.15 1.00 4.14
C ASP A 121 -15.14 0.26 3.25
N ARG A 122 -14.07 0.95 2.83
CA ARG A 122 -12.98 0.38 2.03
C ARG A 122 -12.23 -0.72 2.76
N LEU A 123 -11.73 -1.69 2.02
CA LEU A 123 -10.78 -2.68 2.52
C LEU A 123 -9.37 -2.06 2.57
N THR A 124 -8.70 -2.12 3.71
CA THR A 124 -7.35 -1.58 3.88
C THR A 124 -6.32 -2.70 4.00
N LEU A 125 -5.30 -2.68 3.14
CA LEU A 125 -4.18 -3.62 3.16
C LEU A 125 -2.91 -2.90 3.63
N LEU A 126 -2.35 -3.33 4.77
CA LEU A 126 -1.11 -2.79 5.34
C LEU A 126 0.07 -3.70 4.99
N VAL A 127 0.84 -3.33 3.98
CA VAL A 127 1.90 -4.15 3.39
C VAL A 127 3.27 -3.79 3.98
N GLY A 128 3.79 -4.67 4.83
CA GLY A 128 5.10 -4.49 5.48
C GLY A 128 5.05 -3.76 6.82
N ALA A 129 6.20 -3.72 7.49
CA ALA A 129 6.30 -3.28 8.88
C ALA A 129 5.97 -1.80 9.10
N TYR A 130 6.35 -0.92 8.17
CA TYR A 130 6.14 0.54 8.33
C TYR A 130 4.65 0.91 8.34
N ALA A 131 3.87 0.39 7.38
CA ALA A 131 2.44 0.63 7.33
C ALA A 131 1.73 0.06 8.57
N GLN A 132 2.09 -1.15 8.98
CA GLN A 132 1.52 -1.79 10.17
C GLN A 132 1.86 -1.03 11.45
N ALA A 133 3.09 -0.57 11.62
CA ALA A 133 3.50 0.19 12.80
C ALA A 133 2.77 1.53 12.92
N HIS A 134 2.47 2.18 11.79
CA HIS A 134 1.77 3.45 11.75
C HIS A 134 0.26 3.30 12.01
N TYR A 135 -0.38 2.33 11.36
CA TYR A 135 -1.84 2.18 11.37
C TYR A 135 -2.37 1.22 12.44
N LEU A 136 -1.51 0.39 13.04
CA LEU A 136 -1.84 -0.52 14.14
C LEU A 136 -0.93 -0.26 15.36
N PRO A 137 -0.85 0.97 15.88
CA PRO A 137 0.08 1.31 16.97
C PRO A 137 -0.18 0.52 18.26
N GLN A 138 -1.41 0.05 18.48
CA GLN A 138 -1.80 -0.80 19.62
C GLN A 138 -1.12 -2.18 19.58
N THR A 139 -0.59 -2.59 18.44
CA THR A 139 0.06 -3.91 18.25
C THR A 139 1.59 -3.85 18.35
N ARG A 140 2.16 -2.82 18.97
CA ARG A 140 3.63 -2.62 19.05
C ARG A 140 4.37 -3.78 19.71
N ALA A 141 3.72 -4.49 20.64
CA ALA A 141 4.29 -5.65 21.30
C ALA A 141 4.34 -6.90 20.40
N LEU A 142 3.58 -6.94 19.30
CA LEU A 142 3.53 -8.06 18.40
C LEU A 142 4.62 -7.98 17.33
N THR A 143 5.19 -9.13 16.99
CA THR A 143 6.01 -9.28 15.79
C THR A 143 5.17 -9.11 14.52
N LEU A 144 5.81 -8.88 13.38
CA LEU A 144 5.11 -8.82 12.08
C LEU A 144 4.34 -10.13 11.83
N THR A 145 4.92 -11.28 12.12
CA THR A 145 4.30 -12.60 11.93
C THR A 145 3.04 -12.75 12.77
N GLU A 146 3.06 -12.34 14.03
CA GLU A 146 1.90 -12.40 14.92
C GLU A 146 0.78 -11.48 14.43
N ARG A 147 1.09 -10.24 14.03
CA ARG A 147 0.10 -9.33 13.45
C ARG A 147 -0.55 -9.91 12.20
N VAL A 148 0.26 -10.45 11.28
CA VAL A 148 -0.25 -11.06 10.05
C VAL A 148 -1.11 -12.29 10.38
N ARG A 149 -0.74 -13.09 11.37
CA ARG A 149 -1.52 -14.27 11.80
C ARG A 149 -2.88 -13.90 12.40
N GLN A 150 -2.94 -12.78 13.09
CA GLN A 150 -4.16 -12.23 13.71
C GLN A 150 -4.98 -11.35 12.75
N PHE A 151 -4.80 -11.49 11.45
CA PHE A 151 -5.42 -10.62 10.43
C PHE A 151 -6.94 -10.48 10.56
N ALA A 152 -7.63 -11.48 11.10
CA ALA A 152 -9.08 -11.46 11.28
C ALA A 152 -9.53 -10.43 12.33
N ASP A 153 -8.68 -10.16 13.33
CA ASP A 153 -8.98 -9.28 14.48
C ASP A 153 -8.95 -7.80 14.11
N PHE A 154 -8.39 -7.46 12.94
CA PHE A 154 -8.19 -6.08 12.50
C PHE A 154 -9.18 -5.63 11.40
N ALA A 155 -10.21 -6.43 11.09
CA ALA A 155 -11.15 -6.07 10.02
C ALA A 155 -11.74 -4.65 10.20
N PRO A 156 -11.86 -3.84 9.12
CA PRO A 156 -11.61 -4.15 7.70
C PRO A 156 -10.15 -4.02 7.24
N VAL A 157 -9.20 -3.98 8.16
CA VAL A 157 -7.76 -3.88 7.88
C VAL A 157 -7.15 -5.28 7.80
N ILE A 158 -6.27 -5.52 6.82
CA ILE A 158 -5.52 -6.79 6.69
C ILE A 158 -4.03 -6.46 6.65
N PRO A 159 -3.25 -6.82 7.69
CA PRO A 159 -1.80 -6.74 7.65
C PRO A 159 -1.22 -7.86 6.79
N LEU A 160 -0.27 -7.52 5.91
CA LEU A 160 0.45 -8.44 5.03
C LEU A 160 1.96 -8.25 5.19
N PRO A 161 2.78 -9.30 5.05
CA PRO A 161 4.22 -9.12 4.96
C PRO A 161 4.57 -8.36 3.68
N HIS A 162 5.76 -7.76 3.62
CA HIS A 162 6.23 -7.16 2.37
C HIS A 162 6.56 -8.28 1.35
N PRO A 163 6.05 -8.22 0.11
CA PRO A 163 6.22 -9.28 -0.90
C PRO A 163 7.60 -9.28 -1.57
N ALA A 164 8.66 -8.88 -0.86
CA ALA A 164 10.04 -8.96 -1.32
C ALA A 164 10.49 -10.44 -1.47
N TRP A 165 11.62 -10.66 -2.17
CA TRP A 165 12.12 -12.02 -2.44
C TRP A 165 12.30 -12.89 -1.17
N ARG A 166 12.70 -12.28 -0.06
CA ARG A 166 12.91 -12.96 1.24
C ARG A 166 11.62 -13.54 1.84
N VAL A 167 10.46 -13.05 1.43
CA VAL A 167 9.17 -13.52 1.96
C VAL A 167 8.91 -15.00 1.63
N ARG A 168 9.52 -15.55 0.58
CA ARG A 168 9.39 -16.98 0.21
C ARG A 168 9.83 -17.89 1.36
N MET A 169 11.00 -17.59 1.97
CA MET A 169 11.50 -18.37 3.13
C MET A 169 10.58 -18.22 4.35
N TRP A 170 10.00 -17.04 4.53
CA TRP A 170 9.04 -16.80 5.61
C TRP A 170 7.75 -17.61 5.37
N MET A 171 7.21 -17.61 4.15
CA MET A 171 6.01 -18.35 3.76
C MET A 171 6.18 -19.87 3.99
N THR A 172 7.34 -20.42 3.63
CA THR A 172 7.65 -21.86 3.89
C THR A 172 7.53 -22.20 5.38
N LYS A 173 7.87 -21.28 6.28
CA LYS A 173 7.75 -21.45 7.74
C LYS A 173 6.35 -21.12 8.26
N GLN A 174 5.48 -20.56 7.44
CA GLN A 174 4.15 -20.08 7.81
C GLN A 174 3.07 -20.61 6.84
N PRO A 175 2.83 -21.92 6.76
CA PRO A 175 1.90 -22.50 5.78
C PRO A 175 0.46 -21.99 5.91
N TRP A 176 0.06 -21.50 7.10
CA TRP A 176 -1.24 -20.85 7.31
C TRP A 176 -1.43 -19.59 6.45
N PHE A 177 -0.35 -18.94 6.02
CA PHE A 177 -0.44 -17.76 5.16
C PHE A 177 -1.09 -18.12 3.82
N GLU A 178 -0.63 -19.19 3.17
CA GLU A 178 -1.18 -19.65 1.89
C GLU A 178 -2.50 -20.41 2.08
N ASN A 179 -2.63 -21.17 3.16
CA ASN A 179 -3.77 -22.08 3.35
C ASN A 179 -4.99 -21.41 4.00
N ALA A 180 -4.81 -20.32 4.73
CA ALA A 180 -5.90 -19.66 5.44
C ALA A 180 -6.01 -18.16 5.06
N LEU A 181 -4.90 -17.38 5.13
CA LEU A 181 -4.97 -15.94 4.91
C LEU A 181 -5.25 -15.61 3.44
N LEU A 182 -4.50 -16.16 2.48
CA LEU A 182 -4.68 -15.82 1.06
C LEU A 182 -6.08 -16.15 0.52
N PRO A 183 -6.71 -17.28 0.83
CA PRO A 183 -8.10 -17.55 0.44
C PRO A 183 -9.09 -16.51 1.00
N GLU A 184 -8.95 -16.16 2.28
CA GLU A 184 -9.82 -15.16 2.89
C GLU A 184 -9.55 -13.76 2.33
N LEU A 185 -8.29 -13.39 2.09
CA LEU A 185 -7.91 -12.14 1.42
C LEU A 185 -8.59 -12.02 0.06
N ARG A 186 -8.47 -13.04 -0.79
CA ARG A 186 -9.08 -13.07 -2.13
C ARG A 186 -10.60 -12.96 -2.08
N LYS A 187 -11.23 -13.60 -1.10
CA LYS A 187 -12.67 -13.48 -0.86
C LYS A 187 -13.05 -12.04 -0.51
N ARG A 188 -12.32 -11.38 0.40
CA ARG A 188 -12.57 -9.97 0.78
C ARG A 188 -12.29 -9.00 -0.37
N ILE A 189 -11.25 -9.22 -1.14
CA ILE A 189 -10.95 -8.45 -2.37
C ILE A 189 -12.13 -8.54 -3.34
N LYS A 190 -12.60 -9.76 -3.65
CA LYS A 190 -13.75 -9.97 -4.54
C LYS A 190 -15.00 -9.25 -4.02
N ALA A 191 -15.28 -9.34 -2.74
CA ALA A 191 -16.42 -8.68 -2.11
C ALA A 191 -16.30 -7.15 -2.16
N ALA A 192 -15.12 -6.59 -1.92
CA ALA A 192 -14.87 -5.16 -2.00
C ALA A 192 -15.07 -4.63 -3.42
N LEU A 193 -14.54 -5.33 -4.42
CA LEU A 193 -14.66 -4.94 -5.84
C LEU A 193 -16.07 -5.14 -6.42
N ALA A 194 -16.92 -5.94 -5.79
CA ALA A 194 -18.31 -6.13 -6.22
C ALA A 194 -19.25 -5.03 -5.69
N LYS A 195 -18.82 -4.18 -4.76
CA LYS A 195 -19.64 -3.08 -4.25
C LYS A 195 -19.84 -2.02 -5.33
N PRO A 196 -21.06 -1.49 -5.52
CA PRO A 196 -21.28 -0.39 -6.45
C PRO A 196 -20.45 0.84 -6.06
N ALA A 197 -20.02 1.61 -7.05
CA ALA A 197 -19.46 2.93 -6.76
C ALA A 197 -20.53 3.76 -6.02
N ASN A 198 -20.20 4.33 -4.86
CA ASN A 198 -21.09 5.28 -4.22
C ASN A 198 -21.19 6.49 -5.15
N GLY A 199 -22.44 6.79 -5.58
CA GLY A 199 -22.74 7.92 -6.44
C GLY A 199 -22.49 9.27 -5.73
#